data_7be2abfec2679c622b317f10a20abb28
#
_entry.id   7be2abfec2679c622b317f10a20abb28
#
_cell.length_a   1.000
_cell.length_b   1.000
_cell.length_c   1.000
_cell.angle_alpha   90.00
_cell.angle_beta   90.00
_cell.angle_gamma   90.00
#
_symmetry.space_group_name_H-M   'P 1'
#
loop_
_entity.id
_entity.type
_entity.pdbx_description
1 polymer ?
#
loop_
_entity_poly.entity_id
_entity_poly.type
_entity_poly.pdbx_seq_one_letter_code
_entity_poly.pdbx_strand_id
1 'polypeptide(L)'
;MSIEVSRRDIIAENISEYVSEDKFLKLPVEPYMELLGITPLPSQVAIINAVNNPKYRFVCAAISRRQGKTYIANIIGQLVSLVPSSNILIMSPNYALSQISFDLQRTLIKHFDLEVVRDNAKDKVIELSNSSTIRMGSVNQVDSCVGRSYDLIIFDEAALADGRDAFNVALRPTLDKDNSKAIFISTPRGRNNWFAEFFDRGFNDEFPEWVSVKASYKDNPRMSETDIAEARKS
;
A
#
# COMPACT_ATOMS: atom_id res chain seq x y z
N MET A 1 -19.81 -11.01 -33.05
CA MET A 1 -18.42 -10.81 -32.62
C MET A 1 -18.47 -10.00 -31.34
N SER A 2 -18.45 -10.66 -30.18
CA SER A 2 -18.36 -9.97 -28.89
C SER A 2 -16.96 -9.40 -28.76
N ILE A 3 -16.85 -8.08 -28.65
CA ILE A 3 -15.58 -7.42 -28.31
C ILE A 3 -15.26 -7.84 -26.88
N GLU A 4 -14.26 -8.68 -26.71
CA GLU A 4 -13.75 -9.07 -25.41
C GLU A 4 -12.99 -7.83 -24.86
N VAL A 5 -13.66 -7.06 -24.00
CA VAL A 5 -13.05 -5.89 -23.34
C VAL A 5 -11.92 -6.39 -22.45
N SER A 6 -10.73 -5.91 -22.63
CA SER A 6 -9.58 -6.35 -21.82
C SER A 6 -9.75 -5.92 -20.35
N ARG A 7 -9.18 -6.67 -19.41
CA ARG A 7 -9.16 -6.27 -17.99
C ARG A 7 -8.51 -4.92 -17.80
N ARG A 8 -7.52 -4.60 -18.63
CA ARG A 8 -6.85 -3.31 -18.66
C ARG A 8 -7.81 -2.16 -18.98
N ASP A 9 -8.69 -2.36 -19.98
CA ASP A 9 -9.63 -1.34 -20.41
C ASP A 9 -10.68 -1.07 -19.33
N ILE A 10 -11.17 -2.12 -18.66
CA ILE A 10 -12.10 -2.00 -17.53
C ILE A 10 -11.46 -1.17 -16.39
N ILE A 11 -10.20 -1.44 -16.07
CA ILE A 11 -9.48 -0.71 -15.02
C ILE A 11 -9.20 0.73 -15.44
N ALA A 12 -8.77 0.94 -16.69
CA ALA A 12 -8.50 2.27 -17.23
C ALA A 12 -9.79 3.13 -17.30
N GLU A 13 -10.91 2.53 -17.67
CA GLU A 13 -12.21 3.19 -17.71
C GLU A 13 -12.69 3.55 -16.30
N ASN A 14 -12.60 2.62 -15.34
CA ASN A 14 -12.91 2.89 -13.94
C ASN A 14 -11.97 3.97 -13.34
N ILE A 15 -10.68 3.95 -13.67
CA ILE A 15 -9.75 4.97 -13.20
C ILE A 15 -10.07 6.33 -13.82
N SER A 16 -10.44 6.40 -15.10
CA SER A 16 -10.79 7.67 -15.75
C SER A 16 -12.04 8.31 -15.14
N GLU A 17 -12.98 7.53 -14.61
CA GLU A 17 -14.11 8.04 -13.84
C GLU A 17 -13.71 8.59 -12.46
N TYR A 18 -12.61 8.10 -11.88
CA TYR A 18 -12.13 8.48 -10.55
C TYR A 18 -10.98 9.49 -10.58
N VAL A 19 -10.30 9.64 -11.70
CA VAL A 19 -9.26 10.67 -11.95
C VAL A 19 -9.94 11.95 -12.46
N SER A 20 -10.93 12.45 -11.76
CA SER A 20 -11.26 13.87 -11.81
C SER A 20 -10.17 14.64 -11.06
N GLU A 21 -9.88 15.85 -11.44
CA GLU A 21 -8.91 16.84 -10.98
C GLU A 21 -8.20 16.66 -9.60
N ASP A 22 -8.73 15.84 -8.70
CA ASP A 22 -8.19 15.48 -7.38
C ASP A 22 -7.65 14.03 -7.38
N LYS A 23 -6.38 13.86 -7.57
CA LYS A 23 -5.61 12.63 -7.88
C LYS A 23 -5.79 11.40 -6.96
N PHE A 24 -6.57 11.45 -5.87
CA PHE A 24 -6.65 10.35 -4.90
C PHE A 24 -8.06 10.04 -4.38
N LEU A 25 -9.12 10.55 -5.01
CA LEU A 25 -10.41 10.58 -4.35
C LEU A 25 -11.14 9.24 -4.24
N LYS A 26 -10.88 8.26 -5.09
CA LYS A 26 -11.50 6.92 -4.95
C LYS A 26 -10.73 5.90 -5.78
N LEU A 27 -9.61 5.40 -5.28
CA LEU A 27 -8.98 4.24 -5.92
C LEU A 27 -9.98 3.09 -5.98
N PRO A 28 -10.25 2.50 -7.14
CA PRO A 28 -11.23 1.43 -7.32
C PRO A 28 -10.67 0.08 -6.84
N VAL A 29 -10.27 0.01 -5.56
CA VAL A 29 -9.56 -1.16 -5.01
C VAL A 29 -10.48 -2.38 -4.95
N GLU A 30 -11.74 -2.19 -4.58
CA GLU A 30 -12.70 -3.31 -4.50
C GLU A 30 -13.00 -3.91 -5.88
N PRO A 31 -13.38 -3.12 -6.91
CA PRO A 31 -13.52 -3.63 -8.27
C PRO A 31 -12.25 -4.28 -8.81
N TYR A 32 -11.09 -3.72 -8.50
CA TYR A 32 -9.80 -4.29 -8.88
C TYR A 32 -9.57 -5.67 -8.24
N MET A 33 -9.88 -5.84 -6.97
CA MET A 33 -9.79 -7.13 -6.28
C MET A 33 -10.78 -8.15 -6.82
N GLU A 34 -11.99 -7.73 -7.20
CA GLU A 34 -12.97 -8.61 -7.85
C GLU A 34 -12.47 -9.13 -9.19
N LEU A 35 -11.78 -8.32 -9.99
CA LEU A 35 -11.13 -8.76 -11.24
C LEU A 35 -10.03 -9.80 -10.99
N LEU A 36 -9.42 -9.79 -9.81
CA LEU A 36 -8.48 -10.82 -9.34
C LEU A 36 -9.19 -12.07 -8.79
N GLY A 37 -10.53 -12.08 -8.73
CA GLY A 37 -11.32 -13.15 -8.11
C GLY A 37 -11.23 -13.16 -6.58
N ILE A 38 -10.98 -12.01 -5.97
CA ILE A 38 -10.76 -11.87 -4.51
C ILE A 38 -11.82 -10.96 -3.91
N THR A 39 -12.53 -11.48 -2.93
CA THR A 39 -13.41 -10.66 -2.08
C THR A 39 -12.58 -10.02 -0.96
N PRO A 40 -12.57 -8.69 -0.81
CA PRO A 40 -11.84 -8.01 0.25
C PRO A 40 -12.29 -8.46 1.65
N LEU A 41 -11.34 -8.55 2.57
CA LEU A 41 -11.65 -8.74 3.98
C LEU A 41 -12.11 -7.41 4.61
N PRO A 42 -12.93 -7.43 5.69
CA PRO A 42 -13.37 -6.21 6.37
C PRO A 42 -12.21 -5.27 6.77
N SER A 43 -11.08 -5.86 7.19
CA SER A 43 -9.86 -5.09 7.49
C SER A 43 -9.27 -4.38 6.28
N GLN A 44 -9.32 -5.00 5.11
CA GLN A 44 -8.85 -4.42 3.86
C GLN A 44 -9.77 -3.29 3.41
N VAL A 45 -11.10 -3.49 3.49
CA VAL A 45 -12.09 -2.43 3.21
C VAL A 45 -11.87 -1.22 4.11
N ALA A 46 -11.60 -1.43 5.41
CA ALA A 46 -11.31 -0.33 6.33
C ALA A 46 -10.05 0.47 5.93
N ILE A 47 -8.99 -0.22 5.46
CA ILE A 47 -7.78 0.44 4.94
C ILE A 47 -8.11 1.23 3.67
N ILE A 48 -8.85 0.63 2.73
CA ILE A 48 -9.28 1.27 1.48
C ILE A 48 -10.04 2.57 1.77
N ASN A 49 -11.03 2.51 2.66
CA ASN A 49 -11.82 3.67 3.04
C ASN A 49 -10.97 4.77 3.69
N ALA A 50 -9.99 4.41 4.51
CA ALA A 50 -9.05 5.35 5.10
C ALA A 50 -8.17 6.03 4.04
N VAL A 51 -7.64 5.27 3.08
CA VAL A 51 -6.80 5.77 1.99
C VAL A 51 -7.60 6.67 1.04
N ASN A 52 -8.84 6.29 0.73
CA ASN A 52 -9.71 7.05 -0.17
C ASN A 52 -10.29 8.32 0.47
N ASN A 53 -10.13 8.52 1.77
CA ASN A 53 -10.61 9.73 2.42
C ASN A 53 -9.62 10.89 2.20
N PRO A 54 -10.04 11.99 1.56
CA PRO A 54 -9.16 13.12 1.26
C PRO A 54 -8.65 13.86 2.51
N LYS A 55 -9.36 13.73 3.64
CA LYS A 55 -8.95 14.33 4.91
C LYS A 55 -7.63 13.75 5.42
N TYR A 56 -7.37 12.46 5.12
CA TYR A 56 -6.24 11.77 5.71
C TYR A 56 -5.07 11.65 4.73
N ARG A 57 -3.92 12.14 5.16
CA ARG A 57 -2.66 12.03 4.44
C ARG A 57 -1.83 10.82 4.91
N PHE A 58 -2.00 10.46 6.18
CA PHE A 58 -1.25 9.39 6.82
C PHE A 58 -2.20 8.32 7.37
N VAL A 59 -2.06 7.10 6.90
CA VAL A 59 -2.88 5.95 7.31
C VAL A 59 -2.01 4.95 8.05
N CYS A 60 -2.34 4.63 9.30
CA CYS A 60 -1.63 3.62 10.07
C CYS A 60 -2.55 2.42 10.35
N ALA A 61 -2.18 1.23 9.86
CA ALA A 61 -3.02 0.03 9.92
C ALA A 61 -2.37 -1.08 10.76
N ALA A 62 -2.86 -1.25 11.99
CA ALA A 62 -2.45 -2.29 12.92
C ALA A 62 -3.33 -3.54 12.74
N ILE A 63 -2.88 -4.46 11.91
CA ILE A 63 -3.67 -5.58 11.40
C ILE A 63 -3.02 -6.91 11.80
N SER A 64 -3.79 -7.84 12.33
CA SER A 64 -3.29 -9.16 12.70
C SER A 64 -2.72 -9.95 11.51
N ARG A 65 -1.99 -11.03 11.78
CA ARG A 65 -1.48 -11.93 10.73
C ARG A 65 -2.63 -12.56 9.93
N ARG A 66 -2.36 -13.04 8.72
CA ARG A 66 -3.31 -13.71 7.79
C ARG A 66 -4.48 -12.85 7.32
N GLN A 67 -4.32 -11.52 7.32
CA GLN A 67 -5.31 -10.54 6.84
C GLN A 67 -4.95 -9.95 5.46
N GLY A 68 -3.95 -10.50 4.78
CA GLY A 68 -3.56 -10.04 3.44
C GLY A 68 -3.00 -8.61 3.38
N LYS A 69 -2.27 -8.17 4.43
CA LYS A 69 -1.67 -6.82 4.53
C LYS A 69 -0.80 -6.45 3.33
N THR A 70 0.22 -7.25 3.09
CA THR A 70 1.15 -7.05 1.96
C THR A 70 0.41 -7.04 0.62
N TYR A 71 -0.62 -7.87 0.49
CA TYR A 71 -1.40 -7.94 -0.75
C TYR A 71 -2.17 -6.65 -1.01
N ILE A 72 -2.93 -6.15 -0.03
CA ILE A 72 -3.68 -4.89 -0.18
C ILE A 72 -2.76 -3.70 -0.36
N ALA A 73 -1.61 -3.65 0.34
CA ALA A 73 -0.60 -2.63 0.18
C ALA A 73 -0.10 -2.55 -1.28
N ASN A 74 0.21 -3.70 -1.85
CA ASN A 74 0.68 -3.78 -3.24
C ASN A 74 -0.42 -3.44 -4.27
N ILE A 75 -1.68 -3.83 -4.03
CA ILE A 75 -2.79 -3.43 -4.89
C ILE A 75 -2.97 -1.92 -4.88
N ILE A 76 -2.97 -1.28 -3.71
CA ILE A 76 -3.07 0.18 -3.61
C ILE A 76 -1.92 0.85 -4.37
N GLY A 77 -0.69 0.37 -4.18
CA GLY A 77 0.48 0.88 -4.90
C GLY A 77 0.35 0.76 -6.42
N GLN A 78 -0.15 -0.38 -6.91
CA GLN A 78 -0.35 -0.58 -8.34
C GLN A 78 -1.47 0.32 -8.90
N LEU A 79 -2.59 0.44 -8.20
CA LEU A 79 -3.68 1.32 -8.64
C LEU A 79 -3.23 2.77 -8.77
N VAL A 80 -2.43 3.26 -7.81
CA VAL A 80 -1.83 4.61 -7.92
C VAL A 80 -0.90 4.70 -9.12
N SER A 81 -0.17 3.64 -9.48
CA SER A 81 0.72 3.64 -10.65
C SER A 81 0.00 3.67 -11.99
N LEU A 82 -1.31 3.40 -12.03
CA LEU A 82 -2.11 3.54 -13.25
C LEU A 82 -2.40 5.02 -13.57
N VAL A 83 -2.32 5.91 -12.59
CA VAL A 83 -2.34 7.35 -12.82
C VAL A 83 -1.00 7.77 -13.45
N PRO A 84 -1.00 8.39 -14.64
CA PRO A 84 0.24 8.71 -15.36
C PRO A 84 1.23 9.55 -14.54
N SER A 85 2.52 9.25 -14.69
CA SER A 85 3.62 9.95 -14.03
C SER A 85 3.61 9.88 -12.51
N SER A 86 2.98 8.86 -11.95
CA SER A 86 2.96 8.61 -10.50
C SER A 86 4.22 7.89 -10.02
N ASN A 87 4.72 8.30 -8.87
CA ASN A 87 5.87 7.67 -8.22
C ASN A 87 5.43 7.00 -6.92
N ILE A 88 5.60 5.69 -6.85
CA ILE A 88 5.23 4.86 -5.71
C ILE A 88 6.47 4.25 -5.08
N LEU A 89 6.57 4.32 -3.76
CA LEU A 89 7.60 3.68 -2.98
C LEU A 89 6.98 2.69 -1.99
N ILE A 90 7.39 1.43 -2.07
CA ILE A 90 7.01 0.39 -1.09
C ILE A 90 8.25 0.04 -0.27
N MET A 91 8.24 0.43 0.99
CA MET A 91 9.31 0.20 1.95
C MET A 91 9.04 -1.06 2.75
N SER A 92 10.07 -1.86 2.94
CA SER A 92 10.06 -3.06 3.79
C SER A 92 11.16 -2.97 4.84
N PRO A 93 11.11 -3.76 5.92
CA PRO A 93 12.15 -3.77 6.95
C PRO A 93 13.54 -4.09 6.41
N ASN A 94 13.62 -4.99 5.43
CA ASN A 94 14.88 -5.43 4.84
C ASN A 94 14.72 -5.81 3.37
N TYR A 95 15.84 -6.05 2.71
CA TYR A 95 15.89 -6.37 1.28
C TYR A 95 15.16 -7.68 0.91
N ALA A 96 15.17 -8.68 1.77
CA ALA A 96 14.48 -9.95 1.49
C ALA A 96 12.96 -9.77 1.47
N LEU A 97 12.41 -8.99 2.39
CA LEU A 97 10.97 -8.69 2.41
C LEU A 97 10.57 -7.77 1.24
N SER A 98 11.43 -6.85 0.81
CA SER A 98 11.15 -6.03 -0.37
C SER A 98 11.08 -6.85 -1.66
N GLN A 99 11.71 -8.04 -1.71
CA GLN A 99 11.60 -8.96 -2.84
C GLN A 99 10.17 -9.50 -2.98
N ILE A 100 9.49 -9.77 -1.88
CA ILE A 100 8.11 -10.26 -1.89
C ILE A 100 7.18 -9.27 -2.58
N SER A 101 7.29 -7.98 -2.25
CA SER A 101 6.51 -6.92 -2.90
C SER A 101 6.89 -6.74 -4.37
N PHE A 102 8.18 -6.88 -4.70
CA PHE A 102 8.63 -6.77 -6.09
C PHE A 102 8.05 -7.89 -6.97
N ASP A 103 8.08 -9.14 -6.50
CA ASP A 103 7.54 -10.28 -7.23
C ASP A 103 6.01 -10.21 -7.33
N LEU A 104 5.35 -9.70 -6.28
CA LEU A 104 3.92 -9.49 -6.29
C LEU A 104 3.51 -8.41 -7.30
N GLN A 105 4.24 -7.29 -7.39
CA GLN A 105 3.99 -6.26 -8.41
C GLN A 105 4.13 -6.81 -9.82
N ARG A 106 5.17 -7.60 -10.09
CA ARG A 106 5.32 -8.27 -11.39
C ARG A 106 4.15 -9.18 -11.73
N THR A 107 3.66 -9.92 -10.72
CA THR A 107 2.50 -10.81 -10.88
C THR A 107 1.23 -10.02 -11.22
N LEU A 108 0.98 -8.93 -10.51
CA LEU A 108 -0.18 -8.06 -10.74
C LEU A 108 -0.08 -7.37 -12.12
N ILE A 109 1.08 -6.83 -12.47
CA ILE A 109 1.35 -6.21 -13.77
C ILE A 109 1.08 -7.18 -14.91
N LYS A 110 1.58 -8.42 -14.80
CA LYS A 110 1.33 -9.46 -15.79
C LYS A 110 -0.14 -9.86 -15.86
N HIS A 111 -0.83 -9.94 -14.72
CA HIS A 111 -2.25 -10.29 -14.68
C HIS A 111 -3.13 -9.29 -15.42
N PHE A 112 -2.79 -8.01 -15.36
CA PHE A 112 -3.52 -6.93 -16.01
C PHE A 112 -2.91 -6.48 -17.35
N ASP A 113 -1.93 -7.22 -17.85
CA ASP A 113 -1.24 -6.94 -19.12
C ASP A 113 -0.76 -5.49 -19.24
N LEU A 114 -0.19 -4.96 -18.14
CA LEU A 114 0.35 -3.59 -18.14
C LEU A 114 1.68 -3.55 -18.87
N GLU A 115 1.85 -2.56 -19.71
CA GLU A 115 3.08 -2.37 -20.49
C GLU A 115 4.21 -1.83 -19.62
N VAL A 116 5.32 -2.58 -19.56
CA VAL A 116 6.52 -2.27 -18.78
C VAL A 116 7.62 -1.78 -19.72
N VAL A 117 8.14 -0.57 -19.46
CA VAL A 117 9.29 0.00 -20.17
C VAL A 117 10.60 -0.46 -19.57
N ARG A 118 10.64 -0.60 -18.23
CA ARG A 118 11.83 -1.04 -17.50
C ARG A 118 11.45 -1.92 -16.31
N ASP A 119 12.12 -3.05 -16.20
CA ASP A 119 12.07 -3.96 -15.06
C ASP A 119 13.50 -4.22 -14.57
N ASN A 120 13.89 -3.55 -13.48
CA ASN A 120 15.22 -3.68 -12.90
C ASN A 120 15.16 -4.44 -11.57
N ALA A 121 15.48 -5.73 -11.62
CA ALA A 121 15.45 -6.60 -10.45
C ALA A 121 16.55 -6.26 -9.41
N LYS A 122 17.69 -5.69 -9.83
CA LYS A 122 18.77 -5.30 -8.92
C LYS A 122 18.36 -4.12 -8.04
N ASP A 123 17.79 -3.09 -8.65
CA ASP A 123 17.38 -1.87 -7.97
C ASP A 123 15.92 -1.94 -7.50
N LYS A 124 15.20 -3.03 -7.87
CA LYS A 124 13.78 -3.26 -7.60
C LYS A 124 12.89 -2.08 -8.02
N VAL A 125 13.01 -1.73 -9.29
CA VAL A 125 12.27 -0.63 -9.91
C VAL A 125 11.56 -1.15 -11.14
N ILE A 126 10.27 -0.83 -11.25
CA ILE A 126 9.44 -1.08 -12.42
C ILE A 126 8.96 0.26 -12.95
N GLU A 127 9.16 0.52 -14.24
CA GLU A 127 8.67 1.70 -14.94
C GLU A 127 7.63 1.25 -15.96
N LEU A 128 6.43 1.84 -15.89
CA LEU A 128 5.32 1.56 -16.80
C LEU A 128 5.35 2.53 -17.99
N SER A 129 4.68 2.15 -19.09
CA SER A 129 4.60 2.97 -20.32
C SER A 129 3.91 4.32 -20.11
N ASN A 130 3.10 4.47 -19.05
CA ASN A 130 2.48 5.73 -18.66
C ASN A 130 3.41 6.66 -17.85
N SER A 131 4.72 6.38 -17.83
CA SER A 131 5.75 7.10 -17.08
C SER A 131 5.66 6.97 -15.55
N SER A 132 4.85 6.07 -15.04
CA SER A 132 4.79 5.79 -13.60
C SER A 132 5.89 4.84 -13.17
N THR A 133 6.36 5.00 -11.94
CA THR A 133 7.43 4.20 -11.36
C THR A 133 6.98 3.57 -10.04
N ILE A 134 7.19 2.25 -9.90
CA ILE A 134 7.02 1.53 -8.65
C ILE A 134 8.40 1.07 -8.18
N ARG A 135 8.83 1.57 -7.04
CA ARG A 135 10.11 1.25 -6.41
C ARG A 135 9.89 0.52 -5.10
N MET A 136 10.66 -0.53 -4.87
CA MET A 136 10.75 -1.20 -3.57
C MET A 136 12.06 -0.81 -2.88
N GLY A 137 11.93 -0.37 -1.62
CA GLY A 137 13.05 -0.01 -0.77
C GLY A 137 13.10 -0.82 0.51
N SER A 138 14.16 -0.63 1.26
CA SER A 138 14.27 -1.15 2.63
C SER A 138 14.68 -0.06 3.60
N VAL A 139 14.24 -0.18 4.85
CA VAL A 139 14.57 0.80 5.90
C VAL A 139 16.08 0.96 6.06
N ASN A 140 16.83 -0.15 5.92
CA ASN A 140 18.29 -0.14 6.03
C ASN A 140 19.01 0.57 4.87
N GLN A 141 18.32 0.90 3.78
CA GLN A 141 18.87 1.51 2.57
C GLN A 141 18.03 2.70 2.12
N VAL A 142 17.45 3.43 3.05
CA VAL A 142 16.54 4.56 2.78
C VAL A 142 17.17 5.64 1.91
N ASP A 143 18.48 5.89 2.04
CA ASP A 143 19.20 6.90 1.26
C ASP A 143 19.10 6.67 -0.26
N SER A 144 18.95 5.43 -0.70
CA SER A 144 18.72 5.12 -2.12
C SER A 144 17.34 5.55 -2.64
N CYS A 145 16.43 5.89 -1.74
CA CYS A 145 15.05 6.27 -2.04
C CYS A 145 14.81 7.78 -1.99
N VAL A 146 15.73 8.57 -1.42
CA VAL A 146 15.63 10.03 -1.36
C VAL A 146 15.93 10.70 -2.71
N GLY A 147 15.63 12.01 -2.83
CA GLY A 147 15.89 12.79 -4.04
C GLY A 147 14.86 12.58 -5.16
N ARG A 148 13.66 12.10 -4.81
CA ARG A 148 12.49 11.95 -5.69
C ARG A 148 11.25 12.46 -4.98
N SER A 149 10.25 12.90 -5.75
CA SER A 149 8.92 13.23 -5.23
C SER A 149 8.01 12.03 -5.38
N TYR A 150 7.41 11.57 -4.29
CA TYR A 150 6.50 10.42 -4.29
C TYR A 150 5.04 10.87 -4.16
N ASP A 151 4.16 10.18 -4.87
CA ASP A 151 2.72 10.30 -4.73
C ASP A 151 2.22 9.41 -3.58
N LEU A 152 2.86 8.24 -3.43
CA LEU A 152 2.52 7.28 -2.38
C LEU A 152 3.77 6.60 -1.81
N ILE A 153 3.85 6.57 -0.49
CA ILE A 153 4.84 5.77 0.24
C ILE A 153 4.10 4.76 1.10
N ILE A 154 4.47 3.49 1.01
CA ILE A 154 3.91 2.41 1.81
C ILE A 154 5.02 1.77 2.64
N PHE A 155 4.86 1.71 3.95
CA PHE A 155 5.71 0.90 4.83
C PHE A 155 4.97 -0.40 5.14
N ASP A 156 5.38 -1.49 4.51
CA ASP A 156 4.88 -2.83 4.80
C ASP A 156 5.70 -3.46 5.92
N GLU A 157 5.04 -4.16 6.83
CA GLU A 157 5.61 -4.73 8.06
C GLU A 157 6.39 -3.68 8.89
N ALA A 158 5.85 -2.47 9.00
CA ALA A 158 6.48 -1.29 9.60
C ALA A 158 7.00 -1.51 11.02
N ALA A 159 6.34 -2.33 11.85
CA ALA A 159 6.77 -2.62 13.23
C ALA A 159 7.97 -3.57 13.33
N LEU A 160 8.48 -4.13 12.21
CA LEU A 160 9.60 -5.08 12.22
C LEU A 160 10.99 -4.42 12.27
N ALA A 161 11.09 -3.16 11.87
CA ALA A 161 12.34 -2.40 11.90
C ALA A 161 12.05 -0.99 12.41
N ASP A 162 13.04 -0.32 12.95
CA ASP A 162 12.89 1.09 13.32
C ASP A 162 12.98 1.97 12.05
N GLY A 163 11.84 2.42 11.60
CA GLY A 163 11.68 3.27 10.43
C GLY A 163 11.36 4.73 10.76
N ARG A 164 11.45 5.15 12.02
CA ARG A 164 11.12 6.51 12.47
C ARG A 164 11.90 7.57 11.70
N ASP A 165 13.21 7.47 11.71
CA ASP A 165 14.08 8.43 11.04
C ASP A 165 14.01 8.27 9.52
N ALA A 166 13.91 7.02 9.04
CA ALA A 166 13.68 6.77 7.62
C ALA A 166 12.45 7.49 7.10
N PHE A 167 11.36 7.53 7.87
CA PHE A 167 10.18 8.29 7.47
C PHE A 167 10.33 9.78 7.75
N ASN A 168 10.53 10.19 9.02
CA ASN A 168 10.42 11.60 9.41
C ASN A 168 11.50 12.47 8.79
N VAL A 169 12.73 11.95 8.66
CA VAL A 169 13.89 12.70 8.18
C VAL A 169 14.10 12.55 6.69
N ALA A 170 14.06 11.31 6.19
CA ALA A 170 14.42 11.04 4.81
C ALA A 170 13.23 11.08 3.84
N LEU A 171 12.11 10.42 4.15
CA LEU A 171 11.03 10.20 3.18
C LEU A 171 9.85 11.17 3.30
N ARG A 172 9.52 11.65 4.49
CA ARG A 172 8.41 12.61 4.65
C ARG A 172 8.59 13.88 3.81
N PRO A 173 9.79 14.48 3.67
CA PRO A 173 10.00 15.61 2.78
C PRO A 173 9.78 15.31 1.29
N THR A 174 9.84 14.04 0.88
CA THR A 174 9.62 13.61 -0.50
C THR A 174 8.13 13.48 -0.87
N LEU A 175 7.24 13.58 0.10
CA LEU A 175 5.80 13.72 -0.08
C LEU A 175 5.45 15.20 -0.27
N ASP A 176 5.98 15.82 -1.31
CA ASP A 176 5.90 17.26 -1.61
C ASP A 176 4.80 17.61 -2.62
N LYS A 177 4.14 16.59 -3.18
CA LYS A 177 3.01 16.79 -4.08
C LYS A 177 1.71 16.95 -3.31
N ASP A 178 0.79 17.74 -3.85
CA ASP A 178 -0.58 17.83 -3.36
C ASP A 178 -1.20 16.43 -3.35
N ASN A 179 -1.91 16.11 -2.27
CA ASN A 179 -2.57 14.81 -2.04
C ASN A 179 -1.61 13.60 -1.92
N SER A 180 -0.29 13.79 -1.83
CA SER A 180 0.63 12.67 -1.57
C SER A 180 0.34 12.03 -0.20
N LYS A 181 0.42 10.69 -0.13
CA LYS A 181 0.03 9.92 1.07
C LYS A 181 1.14 8.98 1.53
N ALA A 182 1.13 8.68 2.84
CA ALA A 182 1.88 7.55 3.37
C ALA A 182 0.98 6.57 4.13
N ILE A 183 1.26 5.27 3.94
CA ILE A 183 0.54 4.17 4.57
C ILE A 183 1.54 3.35 5.37
N PHE A 184 1.24 3.09 6.64
CA PHE A 184 2.03 2.25 7.52
C PHE A 184 1.20 1.03 7.88
N ILE A 185 1.61 -0.16 7.43
CA ILE A 185 0.86 -1.41 7.67
C ILE A 185 1.76 -2.38 8.40
N SER A 186 1.28 -2.95 9.50
CA SER A 186 2.02 -3.98 10.23
C SER A 186 1.13 -4.84 11.10
N THR A 187 1.67 -5.98 11.49
CA THR A 187 1.22 -6.70 12.68
C THR A 187 1.76 -5.98 13.92
N PRO A 188 0.92 -5.65 14.92
CA PRO A 188 1.36 -5.00 16.15
C PRO A 188 2.45 -5.80 16.86
N ARG A 189 3.48 -5.11 17.36
CA ARG A 189 4.60 -5.69 18.13
C ARG A 189 4.82 -4.91 19.43
N GLY A 190 3.85 -5.01 20.35
CA GLY A 190 3.88 -4.22 21.58
C GLY A 190 3.60 -2.74 21.34
N ARG A 191 3.78 -1.92 22.39
CA ARG A 191 3.50 -0.47 22.36
C ARG A 191 4.75 0.42 22.36
N ASN A 192 5.91 -0.15 22.60
CA ASN A 192 7.15 0.63 22.75
C ASN A 192 7.97 0.64 21.44
N ASN A 193 7.36 1.11 20.35
CA ASN A 193 8.01 1.27 19.06
C ASN A 193 7.37 2.40 18.25
N TRP A 194 8.07 2.86 17.21
CA TRP A 194 7.65 3.98 16.37
C TRP A 194 6.31 3.74 15.65
N PHE A 195 6.02 2.50 15.26
CA PHE A 195 4.76 2.16 14.61
C PHE A 195 3.56 2.34 15.56
N ALA A 196 3.72 1.95 16.84
CA ALA A 196 2.68 2.17 17.86
C ALA A 196 2.45 3.67 18.10
N GLU A 197 3.52 4.47 18.13
CA GLU A 197 3.40 5.93 18.22
C GLU A 197 2.64 6.53 17.04
N PHE A 198 2.94 6.09 15.81
CA PHE A 198 2.23 6.56 14.62
C PHE A 198 0.76 6.08 14.61
N PHE A 199 0.51 4.89 15.13
CA PHE A 199 -0.83 4.38 15.29
C PHE A 199 -1.64 5.23 16.30
N ASP A 200 -1.05 5.65 17.39
CA ASP A 200 -1.72 6.49 18.39
C ASP A 200 -2.05 7.90 17.85
N ARG A 201 -1.28 8.42 16.87
CA ARG A 201 -1.57 9.71 16.19
C ARG A 201 -2.94 9.72 15.51
N GLY A 202 -3.39 8.60 14.97
CA GLY A 202 -4.69 8.52 14.29
C GLY A 202 -5.91 8.62 15.22
N PHE A 203 -5.69 8.69 16.54
CA PHE A 203 -6.71 8.92 17.56
C PHE A 203 -6.50 10.24 18.32
N ASN A 204 -5.51 11.05 17.92
CA ASN A 204 -5.18 12.30 18.58
C ASN A 204 -5.55 13.48 17.67
N ASP A 205 -6.42 14.37 18.14
CA ASP A 205 -6.90 15.53 17.40
C ASP A 205 -5.79 16.54 17.03
N GLU A 206 -4.61 16.46 17.68
CA GLU A 206 -3.43 17.23 17.30
C GLU A 206 -2.85 16.81 15.94
N PHE A 207 -3.26 15.64 15.42
CA PHE A 207 -2.80 15.09 14.14
C PHE A 207 -3.99 14.86 13.18
N PRO A 208 -4.71 15.91 12.74
CA PRO A 208 -5.96 15.78 12.00
C PRO A 208 -5.81 15.12 10.62
N GLU A 209 -4.59 15.05 10.09
CA GLU A 209 -4.27 14.39 8.81
C GLU A 209 -3.94 12.88 8.97
N TRP A 210 -3.97 12.35 10.21
CA TRP A 210 -3.74 10.95 10.51
C TRP A 210 -5.03 10.20 10.75
N VAL A 211 -5.04 8.92 10.38
CA VAL A 211 -6.10 7.97 10.73
C VAL A 211 -5.49 6.60 11.01
N SER A 212 -6.07 5.91 11.99
CA SER A 212 -5.62 4.56 12.35
C SER A 212 -6.72 3.53 12.18
N VAL A 213 -6.36 2.41 11.56
CA VAL A 213 -7.22 1.25 11.34
C VAL A 213 -6.69 0.10 12.18
N LYS A 214 -7.59 -0.56 12.92
CA LYS A 214 -7.26 -1.75 13.71
C LYS A 214 -8.13 -2.92 13.30
N ALA A 215 -7.50 -4.07 13.05
CA ALA A 215 -8.24 -5.32 12.90
C ALA A 215 -7.50 -6.48 13.55
N SER A 216 -8.28 -7.32 14.22
CA SER A 216 -7.83 -8.53 14.89
C SER A 216 -8.10 -9.77 14.03
N TYR A 217 -7.57 -10.91 14.43
CA TYR A 217 -7.88 -12.19 13.78
C TYR A 217 -9.38 -12.54 13.80
N LYS A 218 -10.16 -11.97 14.74
CA LYS A 218 -11.61 -12.19 14.85
C LYS A 218 -12.39 -11.53 13.70
N ASP A 219 -11.78 -10.51 13.08
CA ASP A 219 -12.38 -9.77 11.98
C ASP A 219 -12.15 -10.45 10.62
N ASN A 220 -11.52 -11.64 10.63
CA ASN A 220 -11.31 -12.44 9.42
C ASN A 220 -12.35 -13.59 9.35
N PRO A 221 -13.38 -13.48 8.50
CA PRO A 221 -14.44 -14.51 8.39
C PRO A 221 -13.94 -15.84 7.80
N ARG A 222 -12.70 -15.88 7.30
CA ARG A 222 -12.09 -17.09 6.71
C ARG A 222 -11.30 -17.91 7.74
N MET A 223 -11.15 -17.40 8.98
CA MET A 223 -10.45 -18.14 10.04
C MET A 223 -11.40 -19.10 10.75
N SER A 224 -10.98 -20.36 10.87
CA SER A 224 -11.68 -21.35 11.68
C SER A 224 -11.49 -21.09 13.19
N GLU A 225 -12.35 -21.66 14.03
CA GLU A 225 -12.17 -21.60 15.50
C GLU A 225 -10.82 -22.18 15.95
N THR A 226 -10.33 -23.19 15.25
CA THR A 226 -9.02 -23.80 15.51
C THR A 226 -7.88 -22.81 15.23
N ASP A 227 -7.93 -22.12 14.07
CA ASP A 227 -6.94 -21.09 13.73
C ASP A 227 -6.95 -19.93 14.75
N ILE A 228 -8.13 -19.55 15.21
CA ILE A 228 -8.32 -18.52 16.25
C ILE A 228 -7.70 -18.98 17.58
N ALA A 229 -7.90 -20.24 17.96
CA ALA A 229 -7.33 -20.78 19.18
C ALA A 229 -5.80 -20.85 19.15
N GLU A 230 -5.21 -21.19 17.99
CA GLU A 230 -3.77 -21.18 17.77
C GLU A 230 -3.19 -19.75 17.78
N ALA A 231 -3.87 -18.81 17.14
CA ALA A 231 -3.45 -17.40 17.09
C ALA A 231 -3.44 -16.72 18.48
N ARG A 232 -4.22 -17.25 19.44
CA ARG A 232 -4.22 -16.78 20.84
C ARG A 232 -3.01 -17.24 21.64
N LYS A 233 -2.34 -18.31 21.21
CA LYS A 233 -1.19 -18.90 21.92
C LYS A 233 0.15 -18.29 21.45
N SER A 234 0.18 -17.59 20.33
CA SER A 234 1.35 -16.95 19.71
C SER A 234 1.43 -15.45 20.04
#